data_18067c5b2796d3d2428fd94241778c0a
#
_entry.id   18067c5b2796d3d2428fd94241778c0a
#
_cell.length_a   1.000
_cell.length_b   1.000
_cell.length_c   1.000
_cell.angle_alpha   90.00
_cell.angle_beta   90.00
_cell.angle_gamma   90.00
#
_symmetry.space_group_name_H-M   'P 1'
#
loop_
_entity.id
_entity.type
_entity.pdbx_description
1 polymer ?
#
loop_
_entity_poly.entity_id
_entity_poly.type
_entity_poly.pdbx_seq_one_letter_code
_entity_poly.pdbx_strand_id
1 'polypeptide(L)'
;MTVTTSYRRVATSTLNGVACSANSNCITVTVNDLTPGSIAADQTICSGGDPAGFTSVAATGSGTITYQWQSSTTGCNGTFSNIAGATLATYDVPSGLTVTTSYRRVATSTLNGVAVQLNCITVTVNNLTPGSIAADQTICSGGDPAGFTSVAATGSGTITYQWQSSTTGCNGTFSNIAGATLATYDVPSGLTVTTSYRRVATSTLNGVACSA
;
A
#
# COMPACT_ATOMS: atom_id res chain seq x y z
N MET A 1 -23.92 -23.30 18.67
CA MET A 1 -23.57 -24.65 18.13
C MET A 1 -22.34 -24.46 17.26
N THR A 2 -21.25 -25.12 17.56
CA THR A 2 -19.94 -24.96 16.89
C THR A 2 -19.51 -26.20 16.11
N VAL A 3 -20.33 -27.25 16.12
CA VAL A 3 -20.05 -28.54 15.45
C VAL A 3 -21.27 -28.98 14.69
N THR A 4 -21.08 -29.49 13.48
CA THR A 4 -22.12 -30.15 12.68
C THR A 4 -22.71 -31.31 13.51
N THR A 5 -24.02 -31.24 13.74
CA THR A 5 -24.71 -32.17 14.63
C THR A 5 -25.95 -32.78 13.94
N SER A 6 -26.11 -34.07 14.07
CA SER A 6 -27.29 -34.79 13.59
C SER A 6 -28.24 -35.06 14.74
N TYR A 7 -29.51 -34.92 14.50
CA TYR A 7 -30.59 -35.10 15.49
C TYR A 7 -31.59 -36.13 14.96
N ARG A 8 -32.11 -36.95 15.88
CA ARG A 8 -33.28 -37.80 15.64
C ARG A 8 -34.17 -37.83 16.89
N ARG A 9 -35.42 -38.04 16.69
CA ARG A 9 -36.39 -38.27 17.77
C ARG A 9 -36.57 -39.75 18.01
N VAL A 10 -36.57 -40.18 19.27
CA VAL A 10 -36.99 -41.50 19.67
C VAL A 10 -38.38 -41.37 20.29
N ALA A 11 -39.36 -42.15 19.81
CA ALA A 11 -40.66 -42.27 20.43
C ALA A 11 -40.76 -43.63 21.14
N THR A 12 -41.23 -43.62 22.36
CA THR A 12 -41.39 -44.88 23.15
C THR A 12 -42.86 -44.98 23.59
N SER A 13 -43.47 -46.12 23.29
CA SER A 13 -44.80 -46.52 23.81
C SER A 13 -44.62 -47.61 24.83
N THR A 14 -45.29 -47.46 25.97
CA THR A 14 -45.27 -48.47 27.06
C THR A 14 -46.68 -49.00 27.30
N LEU A 15 -46.86 -50.32 27.18
CA LEU A 15 -48.12 -50.99 27.48
C LEU A 15 -47.85 -52.18 28.43
N ASN A 16 -48.54 -52.25 29.56
CA ASN A 16 -48.40 -53.29 30.56
C ASN A 16 -46.96 -53.54 31.02
N GLY A 17 -46.16 -52.46 31.13
CA GLY A 17 -44.74 -52.50 31.55
C GLY A 17 -43.76 -52.87 30.42
N VAL A 18 -44.25 -53.15 29.21
CA VAL A 18 -43.39 -53.41 28.03
C VAL A 18 -43.21 -52.15 27.21
N ALA A 19 -41.97 -51.68 27.04
CA ALA A 19 -41.63 -50.47 26.26
C ALA A 19 -41.15 -50.86 24.87
N CYS A 20 -41.77 -50.27 23.84
CA CYS A 20 -41.37 -50.40 22.44
C CYS A 20 -40.96 -49.01 21.94
N SER A 21 -39.78 -48.87 21.34
CA SER A 21 -39.26 -47.61 20.82
C SER A 21 -39.09 -47.62 19.32
N ALA A 22 -39.34 -46.49 18.68
CA ALA A 22 -39.10 -46.26 17.25
C ALA A 22 -38.32 -44.92 17.05
N ASN A 23 -37.43 -44.91 16.08
CA ASN A 23 -36.67 -43.72 15.71
C ASN A 23 -37.35 -42.98 14.55
N SER A 24 -37.32 -41.64 14.60
CA SER A 24 -37.62 -40.83 13.41
C SER A 24 -36.46 -40.88 12.40
N ASN A 25 -36.67 -40.32 11.23
CA ASN A 25 -35.58 -39.92 10.33
C ASN A 25 -34.58 -39.01 11.04
N CYS A 26 -33.35 -38.95 10.51
CA CYS A 26 -32.31 -38.05 10.99
C CYS A 26 -32.33 -36.72 10.22
N ILE A 27 -32.12 -35.63 10.91
CA ILE A 27 -31.85 -34.31 10.34
C ILE A 27 -30.45 -33.86 10.78
N THR A 28 -29.71 -33.21 9.89
CA THR A 28 -28.36 -32.71 10.18
C THR A 28 -28.36 -31.19 10.10
N VAL A 29 -27.88 -30.54 11.15
CA VAL A 29 -27.55 -29.13 11.18
C VAL A 29 -26.06 -28.99 10.89
N THR A 30 -25.73 -28.48 9.71
CA THR A 30 -24.35 -28.29 9.27
C THR A 30 -23.86 -26.91 9.75
N VAL A 31 -22.72 -26.91 10.41
CA VAL A 31 -21.99 -25.67 10.77
C VAL A 31 -20.94 -25.39 9.74
N ASN A 32 -21.00 -24.20 9.14
CA ASN A 32 -19.96 -23.71 8.26
C ASN A 32 -18.91 -22.99 9.12
N ASP A 33 -17.77 -23.62 9.28
CA ASP A 33 -16.63 -23.09 10.02
C ASP A 33 -15.65 -22.48 9.01
N LEU A 34 -15.47 -21.15 9.07
CA LEU A 34 -14.60 -20.38 8.18
C LEU A 34 -13.68 -19.47 8.98
N THR A 35 -12.38 -19.76 8.93
CA THR A 35 -11.32 -18.92 9.48
C THR A 35 -10.69 -18.12 8.33
N PRO A 36 -10.66 -16.79 8.42
CA PRO A 36 -10.30 -15.96 7.26
C PRO A 36 -8.83 -16.04 6.80
N GLY A 37 -7.94 -16.57 7.63
CA GLY A 37 -6.49 -16.47 7.40
C GLY A 37 -5.96 -15.07 7.74
N SER A 38 -4.91 -14.62 7.06
CA SER A 38 -4.35 -13.28 7.24
C SER A 38 -3.74 -12.71 5.98
N ILE A 39 -3.59 -11.40 5.94
CA ILE A 39 -2.80 -10.65 4.95
C ILE A 39 -1.92 -9.65 5.72
N ALA A 40 -0.72 -9.39 5.23
CA ALA A 40 0.24 -8.44 5.82
C ALA A 40 1.18 -7.94 4.70
N ALA A 41 1.83 -6.83 4.87
CA ALA A 41 1.78 -5.73 5.82
C ALA A 41 1.56 -4.43 5.05
N ASP A 42 1.33 -3.32 5.76
CA ASP A 42 1.34 -1.99 5.14
C ASP A 42 2.68 -1.71 4.47
N GLN A 43 2.66 -1.01 3.34
CA GLN A 43 3.85 -0.64 2.58
C GLN A 43 3.84 0.85 2.28
N THR A 44 5.02 1.41 2.07
CA THR A 44 5.18 2.77 1.52
C THR A 44 6.09 2.68 0.31
N ILE A 45 5.70 3.34 -0.78
CA ILE A 45 6.44 3.38 -2.04
C ILE A 45 6.54 4.82 -2.57
N CYS A 46 7.48 5.08 -3.45
CA CYS A 46 7.46 6.30 -4.25
C CYS A 46 6.33 6.26 -5.29
N SER A 47 5.80 7.42 -5.66
CA SER A 47 4.78 7.53 -6.71
C SER A 47 5.24 6.87 -8.01
N GLY A 48 4.41 6.02 -8.57
CA GLY A 48 4.74 5.21 -9.74
C GLY A 48 5.59 3.96 -9.46
N GLY A 49 5.93 3.70 -8.20
CA GLY A 49 6.71 2.52 -7.79
C GLY A 49 5.92 1.21 -7.88
N ASP A 50 6.60 0.13 -7.52
CA ASP A 50 6.09 -1.23 -7.51
C ASP A 50 6.03 -1.74 -6.07
N PRO A 51 4.82 -1.94 -5.49
CA PRO A 51 4.70 -2.55 -4.18
C PRO A 51 5.14 -4.02 -4.22
N ALA A 52 5.72 -4.52 -3.14
CA ALA A 52 5.96 -5.95 -3.03
C ALA A 52 4.64 -6.72 -2.90
N GLY A 53 4.57 -7.92 -3.48
CA GLY A 53 3.40 -8.79 -3.34
C GLY A 53 3.05 -9.05 -1.88
N PHE A 54 1.76 -9.06 -1.54
CA PHE A 54 1.31 -9.22 -0.16
C PHE A 54 1.58 -10.63 0.37
N THR A 55 2.19 -10.72 1.55
CA THR A 55 2.24 -11.99 2.26
C THR A 55 0.85 -12.35 2.78
N SER A 56 0.48 -13.62 2.66
CA SER A 56 -0.86 -14.06 3.06
C SER A 56 -0.86 -15.49 3.60
N VAL A 57 -1.71 -15.71 4.61
CA VAL A 57 -2.11 -17.05 5.04
C VAL A 57 -3.49 -17.34 4.46
N ALA A 58 -3.66 -18.50 3.83
CA ALA A 58 -4.95 -18.88 3.25
C ALA A 58 -6.04 -19.03 4.32
N ALA A 59 -7.28 -18.79 3.93
CA ALA A 59 -8.43 -19.12 4.76
C ALA A 59 -8.58 -20.64 4.87
N THR A 60 -9.12 -21.11 5.99
CA THR A 60 -9.44 -22.52 6.24
C THR A 60 -10.89 -22.65 6.69
N GLY A 61 -11.49 -23.81 6.48
CA GLY A 61 -12.87 -24.03 6.90
C GLY A 61 -13.59 -25.13 6.14
N SER A 62 -14.89 -25.19 6.34
CA SER A 62 -15.77 -26.16 5.70
C SER A 62 -16.13 -25.72 4.28
N GLY A 63 -16.25 -26.66 3.34
CA GLY A 63 -16.58 -26.38 1.95
C GLY A 63 -15.39 -25.89 1.12
N THR A 64 -15.66 -25.52 -0.14
CA THR A 64 -14.65 -24.92 -1.02
C THR A 64 -14.53 -23.43 -0.70
N ILE A 65 -13.31 -22.94 -0.55
CA ILE A 65 -13.05 -21.53 -0.26
C ILE A 65 -12.67 -20.82 -1.56
N THR A 66 -13.34 -19.70 -1.82
CA THR A 66 -13.04 -18.78 -2.91
C THR A 66 -12.60 -17.43 -2.36
N TYR A 67 -11.86 -16.67 -3.16
CA TYR A 67 -11.33 -15.38 -2.77
C TYR A 67 -11.75 -14.29 -3.74
N GLN A 68 -11.85 -13.05 -3.23
CA GLN A 68 -11.98 -11.83 -4.01
C GLN A 68 -11.18 -10.72 -3.32
N TRP A 69 -10.20 -10.17 -4.02
CA TRP A 69 -9.52 -8.98 -3.57
C TRP A 69 -10.29 -7.72 -3.93
N GLN A 70 -10.23 -6.76 -3.05
CA GLN A 70 -10.91 -5.48 -3.17
C GLN A 70 -9.93 -4.34 -2.85
N SER A 71 -10.14 -3.19 -3.46
CA SER A 71 -9.36 -1.97 -3.22
C SER A 71 -10.23 -0.77 -2.88
N SER A 72 -9.62 0.19 -2.16
CA SER A 72 -10.23 1.46 -1.78
C SER A 72 -9.19 2.57 -1.79
N THR A 73 -9.49 3.71 -2.38
CA THR A 73 -8.67 4.93 -2.29
C THR A 73 -9.13 5.86 -1.16
N THR A 74 -10.14 5.48 -0.41
CA THR A 74 -10.67 6.25 0.73
C THR A 74 -10.28 5.64 2.09
N GLY A 75 -9.31 4.72 2.10
CA GLY A 75 -8.78 4.09 3.30
C GLY A 75 -9.54 2.84 3.73
N CYS A 76 -9.08 2.21 4.81
CA CYS A 76 -9.59 0.94 5.32
C CYS A 76 -11.05 0.99 5.80
N ASN A 77 -11.54 2.15 6.18
CA ASN A 77 -12.93 2.39 6.58
C ASN A 77 -13.81 2.89 5.41
N GLY A 78 -13.23 3.01 4.23
CA GLY A 78 -13.90 3.51 3.03
C GLY A 78 -14.68 2.46 2.27
N THR A 79 -15.21 2.87 1.10
CA THR A 79 -15.89 1.97 0.18
C THR A 79 -14.87 1.15 -0.61
N PHE A 80 -15.03 -0.17 -0.61
CA PHE A 80 -14.20 -1.11 -1.36
C PHE A 80 -14.90 -1.59 -2.63
N SER A 81 -14.15 -1.69 -3.71
CA SER A 81 -14.60 -2.26 -4.98
C SER A 81 -13.81 -3.53 -5.32
N ASN A 82 -14.44 -4.49 -5.98
CA ASN A 82 -13.76 -5.71 -6.43
C ASN A 82 -12.70 -5.39 -7.48
N ILE A 83 -11.53 -6.00 -7.31
CA ILE A 83 -10.48 -5.98 -8.33
C ILE A 83 -10.78 -7.12 -9.32
N ALA A 84 -11.03 -6.78 -10.57
CA ALA A 84 -11.40 -7.76 -11.60
C ALA A 84 -10.30 -8.84 -11.74
N GLY A 85 -10.69 -10.12 -11.73
CA GLY A 85 -9.77 -11.25 -11.88
C GLY A 85 -8.90 -11.57 -10.65
N ALA A 86 -8.90 -10.76 -9.60
CA ALA A 86 -8.10 -10.99 -8.39
C ALA A 86 -8.81 -11.98 -7.44
N THR A 87 -8.78 -13.26 -7.80
CA THR A 87 -9.51 -14.36 -7.12
C THR A 87 -8.59 -15.40 -6.49
N LEU A 88 -7.29 -15.14 -6.42
CA LEU A 88 -6.33 -16.07 -5.79
C LEU A 88 -6.18 -15.77 -4.29
N ALA A 89 -5.61 -16.69 -3.54
CA ALA A 89 -5.27 -16.49 -2.12
C ALA A 89 -4.23 -15.38 -1.92
N THR A 90 -3.37 -15.15 -2.92
CA THR A 90 -2.35 -14.08 -2.96
C THR A 90 -2.74 -13.01 -3.97
N TYR A 91 -2.24 -11.80 -3.80
CA TYR A 91 -2.38 -10.72 -4.76
C TYR A 91 -1.10 -9.88 -4.80
N ASP A 92 -0.66 -9.59 -6.00
CA ASP A 92 0.44 -8.70 -6.30
C ASP A 92 -0.12 -7.44 -6.94
N VAL A 93 0.10 -6.29 -6.31
CA VAL A 93 -0.38 -4.99 -6.81
C VAL A 93 0.48 -4.60 -8.01
N PRO A 94 -0.10 -4.29 -9.17
CA PRO A 94 0.69 -3.85 -10.32
C PRO A 94 1.53 -2.61 -10.02
N SER A 95 2.70 -2.53 -10.64
CA SER A 95 3.56 -1.34 -10.61
C SER A 95 2.83 -0.11 -11.19
N GLY A 96 3.32 1.09 -10.86
CA GLY A 96 2.75 2.33 -11.36
C GLY A 96 1.70 2.95 -10.42
N LEU A 97 1.61 2.52 -9.17
CA LEU A 97 0.66 3.08 -8.21
C LEU A 97 1.02 4.53 -7.86
N THR A 98 0.10 5.46 -8.11
CA THR A 98 0.28 6.91 -7.87
C THR A 98 -0.61 7.47 -6.77
N VAL A 99 -1.54 6.67 -6.25
CA VAL A 99 -2.49 7.05 -5.20
C VAL A 99 -2.43 6.03 -4.08
N THR A 100 -2.34 6.51 -2.84
CA THR A 100 -2.45 5.65 -1.65
C THR A 100 -3.72 4.82 -1.72
N THR A 101 -3.58 3.50 -1.67
CA THR A 101 -4.66 2.56 -1.87
C THR A 101 -4.64 1.47 -0.79
N SER A 102 -5.81 1.21 -0.24
CA SER A 102 -6.02 0.16 0.74
C SER A 102 -6.59 -1.09 0.08
N TYR A 103 -6.18 -2.25 0.54
CA TYR A 103 -6.54 -3.55 -0.02
C TYR A 103 -7.08 -4.47 1.07
N ARG A 104 -8.03 -5.32 0.71
CA ARG A 104 -8.51 -6.41 1.56
C ARG A 104 -8.86 -7.62 0.73
N ARG A 105 -8.83 -8.78 1.36
CA ARG A 105 -9.29 -10.03 0.76
C ARG A 105 -10.58 -10.49 1.43
N VAL A 106 -11.58 -10.83 0.63
CA VAL A 106 -12.80 -11.51 1.07
C VAL A 106 -12.64 -13.00 0.78
N ALA A 107 -12.79 -13.85 1.79
CA ALA A 107 -12.86 -15.30 1.64
C ALA A 107 -14.31 -15.74 1.80
N THR A 108 -14.80 -16.57 0.89
CA THR A 108 -16.18 -17.09 0.90
C THR A 108 -16.13 -18.60 0.89
N SER A 109 -16.81 -19.25 1.87
CA SER A 109 -17.08 -20.68 1.82
C SER A 109 -18.31 -20.95 0.96
N THR A 110 -18.22 -21.91 0.06
CA THR A 110 -19.36 -22.34 -0.76
C THR A 110 -20.43 -23.08 0.04
N LEU A 111 -20.08 -23.55 1.24
CA LEU A 111 -21.04 -24.12 2.15
C LEU A 111 -21.88 -23.02 2.81
N ASN A 112 -23.12 -22.85 2.39
CA ASN A 112 -24.06 -21.81 2.83
C ASN A 112 -23.67 -20.36 2.47
N GLY A 113 -22.68 -20.12 1.59
CA GLY A 113 -22.33 -18.79 1.11
C GLY A 113 -21.78 -17.82 2.17
N VAL A 114 -21.28 -18.31 3.29
CA VAL A 114 -20.71 -17.45 4.35
C VAL A 114 -19.43 -16.82 3.86
N ALA A 115 -19.35 -15.50 3.95
CA ALA A 115 -18.18 -14.71 3.60
C ALA A 115 -17.57 -14.06 4.84
N VAL A 116 -16.25 -14.03 4.92
CA VAL A 116 -15.48 -13.29 5.93
C VAL A 116 -14.51 -12.34 5.24
N GLN A 117 -14.37 -11.14 5.79
CA GLN A 117 -13.40 -10.14 5.36
C GLN A 117 -12.16 -10.23 6.23
N LEU A 118 -10.99 -10.09 5.59
CA LEU A 118 -9.72 -9.93 6.29
C LEU A 118 -9.52 -8.48 6.76
N ASN A 119 -8.52 -8.30 7.62
CA ASN A 119 -7.97 -6.99 7.90
C ASN A 119 -7.61 -6.26 6.59
N CYS A 120 -7.59 -4.96 6.65
CA CYS A 120 -7.15 -4.09 5.56
C CYS A 120 -5.65 -3.84 5.70
N ILE A 121 -4.97 -3.76 4.56
CA ILE A 121 -3.59 -3.29 4.44
C ILE A 121 -3.56 -2.10 3.49
N THR A 122 -2.61 -1.18 3.69
CA THR A 122 -2.49 0.04 2.89
C THR A 122 -1.13 0.13 2.24
N VAL A 123 -1.12 0.37 0.93
CA VAL A 123 0.06 0.83 0.20
C VAL A 123 0.00 2.35 0.15
N THR A 124 0.86 2.99 0.93
CA THR A 124 0.98 4.44 1.00
C THR A 124 1.91 4.93 -0.11
N VAL A 125 1.46 5.90 -0.88
CA VAL A 125 2.28 6.53 -1.94
C VAL A 125 2.91 7.80 -1.40
N ASN A 126 4.24 7.85 -1.40
CA ASN A 126 5.01 9.04 -1.10
C ASN A 126 5.16 9.87 -2.39
N ASN A 127 4.35 10.93 -2.50
CA ASN A 127 4.37 11.85 -3.62
C ASN A 127 5.42 12.93 -3.41
N LEU A 128 6.09 13.35 -4.49
CA LEU A 128 7.03 14.46 -4.51
C LEU A 128 6.86 15.27 -5.79
N THR A 129 6.66 16.58 -5.64
CA THR A 129 6.77 17.57 -6.72
C THR A 129 8.00 18.42 -6.41
N PRO A 130 9.05 18.41 -7.25
CA PRO A 130 10.36 18.98 -6.90
C PRO A 130 10.39 20.52 -6.81
N GLY A 131 9.33 21.20 -7.26
CA GLY A 131 9.33 22.64 -7.40
C GLY A 131 10.17 23.07 -8.60
N SER A 132 10.69 24.29 -8.58
CA SER A 132 11.53 24.81 -9.65
C SER A 132 12.64 25.74 -9.13
N ILE A 133 13.64 25.95 -9.95
CA ILE A 133 14.68 26.98 -9.77
C ILE A 133 14.78 27.78 -11.09
N ALA A 134 15.09 29.04 -11.01
CA ALA A 134 15.25 29.96 -12.14
C ALA A 134 16.24 31.06 -11.76
N ALA A 135 16.86 31.75 -12.67
CA ALA A 135 17.05 31.68 -14.11
C ALA A 135 18.56 31.59 -14.39
N ASP A 136 18.93 31.30 -15.66
CA ASP A 136 20.33 31.43 -16.05
C ASP A 136 20.84 32.86 -15.87
N GLN A 137 22.10 32.98 -15.46
CA GLN A 137 22.75 34.29 -15.19
C GLN A 137 24.05 34.36 -15.97
N THR A 138 24.42 35.59 -16.35
CA THR A 138 25.70 35.87 -16.96
C THR A 138 26.41 36.96 -16.11
N ILE A 139 27.63 36.65 -15.70
CA ILE A 139 28.47 37.53 -14.87
C ILE A 139 29.85 37.69 -15.49
N CYS A 140 30.60 38.68 -15.10
CA CYS A 140 32.02 38.76 -15.38
C CYS A 140 32.79 37.69 -14.54
N SER A 141 33.93 37.23 -15.06
CA SER A 141 34.82 36.35 -14.30
C SER A 141 35.19 36.95 -12.94
N GLY A 142 35.01 36.17 -11.88
CA GLY A 142 35.19 36.59 -10.49
C GLY A 142 34.04 37.40 -9.91
N GLY A 143 32.95 37.63 -10.67
CA GLY A 143 31.78 38.33 -10.20
C GLY A 143 30.92 37.53 -9.18
N ASP A 144 29.85 38.19 -8.76
CA ASP A 144 28.89 37.68 -7.76
C ASP A 144 27.56 37.40 -8.45
N PRO A 145 27.12 36.13 -8.60
CA PRO A 145 25.80 35.83 -9.11
C PRO A 145 24.73 36.25 -8.10
N ALA A 146 23.56 36.66 -8.57
CA ALA A 146 22.43 36.86 -7.68
C ALA A 146 21.90 35.51 -7.16
N GLY A 147 21.38 35.48 -5.95
CA GLY A 147 20.74 34.29 -5.39
C GLY A 147 19.64 33.76 -6.30
N PHE A 148 19.54 32.42 -6.44
CA PHE A 148 18.55 31.79 -7.29
C PHE A 148 17.14 31.97 -6.77
N THR A 149 16.21 32.40 -7.63
CA THR A 149 14.79 32.32 -7.32
C THR A 149 14.33 30.86 -7.38
N SER A 150 13.49 30.47 -6.46
CA SER A 150 13.03 29.07 -6.39
C SER A 150 11.60 28.96 -5.88
N VAL A 151 10.89 27.95 -6.43
CA VAL A 151 9.64 27.45 -5.85
C VAL A 151 10.00 26.18 -5.03
N ALA A 152 9.53 26.13 -3.80
CA ALA A 152 9.79 25.00 -2.91
C ALA A 152 9.17 23.70 -3.46
N ALA A 153 9.78 22.57 -3.14
CA ALA A 153 9.16 21.26 -3.39
C ALA A 153 7.97 21.05 -2.45
N THR A 154 7.02 20.23 -2.89
CA THR A 154 5.89 19.76 -2.09
C THR A 154 5.81 18.23 -2.14
N GLY A 155 5.27 17.60 -1.11
CA GLY A 155 5.20 16.14 -1.06
C GLY A 155 4.44 15.62 0.14
N SER A 156 4.31 14.31 0.22
CA SER A 156 3.55 13.63 1.29
C SER A 156 4.35 13.48 2.59
N GLY A 157 5.68 13.48 2.51
CA GLY A 157 6.60 13.31 3.63
C GLY A 157 7.35 14.58 4.03
N THR A 158 8.38 14.41 4.83
CA THR A 158 9.32 15.49 5.19
C THR A 158 10.21 15.79 3.99
N ILE A 159 10.24 17.08 3.58
CA ILE A 159 11.04 17.53 2.45
C ILE A 159 12.41 17.99 2.93
N THR A 160 13.46 17.51 2.28
CA THR A 160 14.84 17.97 2.41
C THR A 160 15.42 18.32 1.05
N TYR A 161 16.49 19.11 1.05
CA TYR A 161 17.15 19.56 -0.17
C TYR A 161 18.65 19.28 -0.14
N GLN A 162 19.22 19.11 -1.32
CA GLN A 162 20.66 19.13 -1.56
C GLN A 162 20.94 19.84 -2.88
N TRP A 163 21.72 20.91 -2.81
CA TRP A 163 22.22 21.57 -4.01
C TRP A 163 23.46 20.86 -4.54
N GLN A 164 23.55 20.85 -5.85
CA GLN A 164 24.64 20.21 -6.58
C GLN A 164 25.14 21.15 -7.66
N SER A 165 26.42 21.03 -8.02
CA SER A 165 27.05 21.79 -9.09
C SER A 165 27.78 20.91 -10.09
N SER A 166 27.91 21.40 -11.33
CA SER A 166 28.65 20.77 -12.42
C SER A 166 29.35 21.82 -13.27
N THR A 167 30.62 21.59 -13.59
CA THR A 167 31.38 22.39 -14.55
C THR A 167 31.34 21.82 -15.97
N THR A 168 30.62 20.73 -16.19
CA THR A 168 30.48 20.06 -17.48
C THR A 168 29.07 20.25 -18.10
N GLY A 169 28.31 21.20 -17.57
CA GLY A 169 26.96 21.56 -18.05
C GLY A 169 25.83 20.76 -17.41
N CYS A 170 24.59 21.06 -17.80
CA CYS A 170 23.37 20.48 -17.19
C CYS A 170 23.21 18.97 -17.43
N ASN A 171 23.85 18.44 -18.47
CA ASN A 171 23.88 17.00 -18.75
C ASN A 171 25.16 16.31 -18.21
N GLY A 172 26.00 17.03 -17.50
CA GLY A 172 27.25 16.53 -16.96
C GLY A 172 27.10 15.86 -15.60
N THR A 173 28.26 15.52 -15.02
CA THR A 173 28.29 14.94 -13.66
C THR A 173 28.14 16.04 -12.63
N PHE A 174 27.17 15.88 -11.73
CA PHE A 174 26.92 16.78 -10.62
C PHE A 174 27.50 16.26 -9.31
N SER A 175 28.06 17.15 -8.50
CA SER A 175 28.56 16.86 -7.16
C SER A 175 27.81 17.66 -6.12
N ASN A 176 27.62 17.10 -4.93
CA ASN A 176 26.97 17.80 -3.81
C ASN A 176 27.80 19.00 -3.37
N ILE A 177 27.12 20.12 -3.14
CA ILE A 177 27.71 21.30 -2.50
C ILE A 177 27.55 21.10 -0.98
N ALA A 178 28.67 21.01 -0.27
CA ALA A 178 28.67 20.77 1.18
C ALA A 178 27.88 21.86 1.93
N GLY A 179 26.96 21.44 2.81
CA GLY A 179 26.12 22.32 3.62
C GLY A 179 25.00 23.07 2.87
N ALA A 180 24.88 22.93 1.54
CA ALA A 180 23.83 23.58 0.75
C ALA A 180 22.54 22.74 0.78
N THR A 181 21.81 22.82 1.89
CA THR A 181 20.62 21.98 2.18
C THR A 181 19.32 22.79 2.36
N LEU A 182 19.35 24.08 2.05
CA LEU A 182 18.17 24.93 2.13
C LEU A 182 17.37 24.89 0.81
N ALA A 183 16.11 25.33 0.87
CA ALA A 183 15.26 25.46 -0.32
C ALA A 183 15.83 26.46 -1.34
N THR A 184 16.57 27.44 -0.88
CA THR A 184 17.26 28.48 -1.68
C THR A 184 18.77 28.28 -1.59
N TYR A 185 19.51 28.74 -2.58
CA TYR A 185 20.97 28.75 -2.59
C TYR A 185 21.47 30.03 -3.23
N ASP A 186 22.42 30.66 -2.59
CA ASP A 186 23.16 31.79 -3.07
C ASP A 186 24.58 31.35 -3.40
N VAL A 187 24.95 31.49 -4.66
CA VAL A 187 26.27 31.08 -5.16
C VAL A 187 27.31 32.09 -4.65
N PRO A 188 28.37 31.68 -3.97
CA PRO A 188 29.42 32.61 -3.51
C PRO A 188 30.04 33.38 -4.66
N SER A 189 30.42 34.61 -4.40
CA SER A 189 31.20 35.44 -5.31
C SER A 189 32.54 34.82 -5.69
N GLY A 190 33.13 35.24 -6.81
CA GLY A 190 34.44 34.75 -7.26
C GLY A 190 34.34 33.60 -8.27
N LEU A 191 33.18 33.38 -8.90
CA LEU A 191 32.99 32.36 -9.89
C LEU A 191 33.80 32.66 -11.18
N THR A 192 34.76 31.81 -11.53
CA THR A 192 35.64 31.99 -12.71
C THR A 192 35.37 30.99 -13.83
N VAL A 193 34.56 29.97 -13.57
CA VAL A 193 34.22 28.90 -14.54
C VAL A 193 32.71 28.80 -14.66
N THR A 194 32.18 28.68 -15.88
CA THR A 194 30.76 28.40 -16.10
C THR A 194 30.34 27.14 -15.33
N THR A 195 29.38 27.29 -14.43
CA THR A 195 28.93 26.22 -13.54
C THR A 195 27.42 26.11 -13.62
N SER A 196 26.94 24.89 -13.78
CA SER A 196 25.53 24.54 -13.73
C SER A 196 25.13 24.09 -12.32
N TYR A 197 23.98 24.49 -11.87
CA TYR A 197 23.45 24.14 -10.54
C TYR A 197 22.10 23.43 -10.66
N ARG A 198 21.86 22.48 -9.78
CA ARG A 198 20.55 21.87 -9.59
C ARG A 198 20.25 21.66 -8.13
N ARG A 199 18.98 21.60 -7.79
CA ARG A 199 18.50 21.25 -6.46
C ARG A 199 17.82 19.89 -6.53
N VAL A 200 18.28 18.93 -5.74
CA VAL A 200 17.60 17.65 -5.49
C VAL A 200 16.68 17.85 -4.29
N ALA A 201 15.40 17.57 -4.47
CA ALA A 201 14.43 17.50 -3.39
C ALA A 201 14.17 16.04 -3.02
N THR A 202 14.04 15.74 -1.73
CA THR A 202 13.73 14.40 -1.24
C THR A 202 12.56 14.48 -0.28
N SER A 203 11.51 13.70 -0.52
CA SER A 203 10.39 13.47 0.41
C SER A 203 10.63 12.16 1.15
N THR A 204 10.62 12.18 2.48
CA THR A 204 10.74 10.99 3.31
C THR A 204 9.45 10.75 4.08
N LEU A 205 8.80 9.62 3.82
CA LEU A 205 7.55 9.18 4.47
C LEU A 205 7.70 7.73 4.93
N ASN A 206 7.41 7.47 6.22
CA ASN A 206 7.53 6.13 6.82
C ASN A 206 8.89 5.46 6.55
N GLY A 207 9.98 6.24 6.52
CA GLY A 207 11.33 5.75 6.24
C GLY A 207 11.66 5.54 4.76
N VAL A 208 10.71 5.74 3.84
CA VAL A 208 10.94 5.65 2.38
C VAL A 208 11.24 7.03 1.83
N ALA A 209 12.44 7.19 1.24
CA ALA A 209 12.91 8.42 0.63
C ALA A 209 12.69 8.39 -0.90
N CYS A 210 12.03 9.42 -1.43
CA CYS A 210 11.78 9.60 -2.85
C CYS A 210 12.38 10.93 -3.30
N SER A 211 13.25 10.91 -4.30
CA SER A 211 14.00 12.09 -4.76
C SER A 211 13.66 12.45 -6.21
N ALA A 212 13.71 13.76 -6.51
CA ALA A 212 13.55 14.33 -7.85
C ALA A 212 14.42 15.59 -8.01
#